data_6ad964deba106c2e24e420fbb9f3713e
#
_entry.id   6ad964deba106c2e24e420fbb9f3713e
#
_cell.length_a   1.000
_cell.length_b   1.000
_cell.length_c   1.000
_cell.angle_alpha   90.00
_cell.angle_beta   90.00
_cell.angle_gamma   90.00
#
_symmetry.space_group_name_H-M   'P 1'
#
loop_
_entity.id
_entity.type
_entity.pdbx_description
1 polymer ?
#
loop_
_entity_poly.entity_id
_entity_poly.type
_entity_poly.pdbx_seq_one_letter_code
_entity_poly.pdbx_strand_id
1 'polypeptide(L)'
;MAYTVNKSNNSASPNQYTVQDGVVNTQTDLSFIGKGYAGYGELIAENFLHLLENFSSPSEPSKPIQGQLYYDSTNNRLKVYTGTLFVPAGGNVPYQ
;
A
#
# COMPACT_ATOMS: atom_id res chain seq x y z
N MET A 1 20.86 10.60 5.17
CA MET A 1 20.14 10.64 6.44
C MET A 1 18.79 9.98 6.26
N ALA A 2 18.46 9.05 7.13
CA ALA A 2 17.17 8.37 7.06
C ALA A 2 16.03 9.32 7.38
N TYR A 3 14.86 9.03 6.89
CA TYR A 3 13.66 9.76 7.28
C TYR A 3 12.58 8.76 7.69
N THR A 4 11.58 9.28 8.41
CA THR A 4 10.52 8.45 8.97
C THR A 4 9.20 8.80 8.32
N VAL A 5 8.43 7.78 7.96
CA VAL A 5 7.08 7.94 7.42
C VAL A 5 6.12 7.42 8.46
N ASN A 6 5.18 8.27 8.89
CA ASN A 6 4.25 7.95 9.96
C ASN A 6 2.86 7.67 9.42
N LYS A 7 2.19 6.66 10.01
CA LYS A 7 0.77 6.49 9.74
C LYS A 7 -0.01 7.63 10.38
N SER A 8 -1.20 7.85 9.90
CA SER A 8 -2.01 8.99 10.30
C SER A 8 -2.31 9.01 11.79
N ASN A 9 -2.46 7.87 12.40
CA ASN A 9 -2.95 7.79 13.79
C ASN A 9 -1.84 7.63 14.82
N ASN A 10 -0.60 7.56 14.40
CA ASN A 10 0.47 7.35 15.35
C ASN A 10 1.82 7.60 14.70
N SER A 11 2.75 8.06 15.51
CA SER A 11 4.11 8.32 15.05
C SER A 11 5.14 7.42 15.73
N ALA A 12 4.71 6.29 16.28
CA ALA A 12 5.62 5.35 16.93
C ALA A 12 5.45 3.97 16.29
N SER A 13 6.49 3.14 16.40
CA SER A 13 6.39 1.77 15.95
C SER A 13 5.21 1.06 16.63
N PRO A 14 4.42 0.27 15.91
CA PRO A 14 4.60 -0.17 14.53
C PRO A 14 3.95 0.75 13.49
N ASN A 15 3.63 1.97 13.83
CA ASN A 15 2.89 2.87 12.97
C ASN A 15 3.79 3.84 12.20
N GLN A 16 5.07 3.52 12.11
CA GLN A 16 5.98 4.33 11.32
C GLN A 16 6.99 3.43 10.59
N TYR A 17 7.55 3.97 9.53
CA TYR A 17 8.54 3.27 8.72
C TYR A 17 9.75 4.16 8.57
N THR A 18 10.94 3.58 8.70
CA THR A 18 12.19 4.32 8.53
C THR A 18 12.76 4.01 7.16
N VAL A 19 13.10 5.05 6.41
CA VAL A 19 13.62 4.92 5.05
C VAL A 19 15.05 5.41 5.05
N GLN A 20 15.98 4.50 4.79
CA GLN A 20 17.41 4.81 4.78
C GLN A 20 17.80 5.45 3.46
N ASP A 21 18.89 6.23 3.50
CA ASP A 21 19.39 6.87 2.29
C ASP A 21 19.82 5.83 1.27
N GLY A 22 19.52 6.10 0.01
CA GLY A 22 20.01 5.29 -1.10
C GLY A 22 19.33 3.95 -1.28
N VAL A 23 18.30 3.65 -0.50
CA VAL A 23 17.60 2.37 -0.61
C VAL A 23 16.10 2.58 -0.73
N VAL A 24 15.40 1.51 -1.09
CA VAL A 24 13.95 1.51 -1.19
C VAL A 24 13.40 0.66 -0.07
N ASN A 25 12.50 1.25 0.73
CA ASN A 25 11.83 0.51 1.79
C ASN A 25 10.57 -0.13 1.21
N THR A 26 10.46 -1.45 1.31
CA THR A 26 9.34 -2.19 0.75
C THR A 26 8.52 -2.89 1.83
N GLN A 27 8.42 -2.29 2.99
CA GLN A 27 7.63 -2.85 4.08
C GLN A 27 6.12 -2.76 3.84
N THR A 28 5.70 -1.92 2.92
CA THR A 28 4.30 -1.86 2.50
C THR A 28 4.21 -2.24 1.02
N ASP A 29 3.02 -2.20 0.47
CA ASP A 29 2.83 -2.50 -0.95
C ASP A 29 3.19 -1.33 -1.86
N LEU A 30 3.62 -0.22 -1.28
CA LEU A 30 4.23 0.88 -2.02
C LEU A 30 5.73 0.90 -1.70
N SER A 31 6.48 1.60 -2.55
CA SER A 31 7.92 1.74 -2.36
C SER A 31 8.21 3.09 -1.73
N PHE A 32 8.84 3.10 -0.56
CA PHE A 32 9.29 4.34 0.06
C PHE A 32 10.76 4.53 -0.31
N ILE A 33 11.06 5.63 -0.96
CA ILE A 33 12.33 5.80 -1.65
C ILE A 33 13.27 6.65 -0.82
N GLY A 34 14.45 6.11 -0.53
CA GLY A 34 15.46 6.82 0.26
C GLY A 34 16.10 7.94 -0.50
N LYS A 35 16.63 8.92 0.23
CA LYS A 35 17.32 10.05 -0.36
C LYS A 35 18.46 9.56 -1.24
N GLY A 36 18.60 10.18 -2.39
CA GLY A 36 19.71 9.88 -3.28
C GLY A 36 19.57 8.60 -4.09
N TYR A 37 18.45 7.92 -3.98
CA TYR A 37 18.25 6.69 -4.74
C TYR A 37 18.10 7.01 -6.23
N ALA A 38 18.91 6.37 -7.07
CA ALA A 38 18.83 6.57 -8.51
C ALA A 38 17.53 5.95 -9.03
N GLY A 39 16.84 6.66 -9.92
CA GLY A 39 15.61 6.14 -10.51
C GLY A 39 14.37 6.39 -9.67
N TYR A 40 14.45 7.30 -8.71
CA TYR A 40 13.33 7.54 -7.81
C TYR A 40 12.07 8.00 -8.55
N GLY A 41 12.22 8.70 -9.66
CA GLY A 41 11.07 9.20 -10.40
C GLY A 41 10.19 8.10 -10.95
N GLU A 42 10.80 7.03 -11.45
CA GLU A 42 10.05 5.89 -11.96
C GLU A 42 9.28 5.21 -10.83
N LEU A 43 9.92 5.03 -9.68
CA LEU A 43 9.27 4.38 -8.55
C LEU A 43 8.11 5.22 -8.00
N ILE A 44 8.27 6.55 -7.97
CA ILE A 44 7.17 7.43 -7.55
C ILE A 44 5.99 7.29 -8.51
N ALA A 45 6.26 7.28 -9.80
CA ALA A 45 5.19 7.15 -10.79
C ALA A 45 4.48 5.80 -10.64
N GLU A 46 5.24 4.74 -10.38
CA GLU A 46 4.65 3.43 -10.16
C GLU A 46 3.79 3.39 -8.90
N ASN A 47 4.23 4.06 -7.83
CA ASN A 47 3.42 4.17 -6.62
C ASN A 47 2.08 4.82 -6.92
N PHE A 48 2.10 5.92 -7.68
CA PHE A 48 0.85 6.59 -8.05
C PHE A 48 -0.04 5.69 -8.88
N LEU A 49 0.53 4.93 -9.79
CA LEU A 49 -0.25 4.02 -10.61
C LEU A 49 -0.87 2.92 -9.76
N HIS A 50 -0.11 2.35 -8.82
CA HIS A 50 -0.67 1.35 -7.90
C HIS A 50 -1.85 1.90 -7.12
N LEU A 51 -1.75 3.15 -6.66
CA LEU A 51 -2.85 3.77 -5.95
C LEU A 51 -4.05 4.01 -6.87
N LEU A 52 -3.78 4.47 -8.10
CA LEU A 52 -4.84 4.76 -9.06
C LEU A 52 -5.64 3.51 -9.41
N GLU A 53 -4.97 2.38 -9.54
CA GLU A 53 -5.64 1.12 -9.88
C GLU A 53 -6.06 0.34 -8.64
N ASN A 54 -5.88 0.90 -7.45
CA ASN A 54 -6.22 0.27 -6.19
C ASN A 54 -5.56 -1.09 -6.04
N PHE A 55 -4.29 -1.19 -6.41
CA PHE A 55 -3.52 -2.43 -6.33
C PHE A 55 -4.21 -3.58 -7.07
N SER A 56 -4.79 -3.29 -8.22
CA SER A 56 -5.53 -4.29 -9.00
C SER A 56 -4.66 -5.49 -9.33
N SER A 57 -5.13 -6.68 -9.00
CA SER A 57 -4.35 -7.89 -9.17
C SER A 57 -5.26 -9.10 -8.96
N PRO A 58 -4.92 -10.26 -9.56
CA PRO A 58 -5.66 -11.49 -9.26
C PRO A 58 -5.34 -12.04 -7.88
N SER A 59 -4.28 -11.57 -7.21
CA SER A 59 -3.95 -12.02 -5.86
C SER A 59 -3.84 -10.82 -4.93
N GLU A 60 -4.05 -11.06 -3.65
CA GLU A 60 -4.06 -10.01 -2.65
C GLU A 60 -2.66 -9.39 -2.48
N PRO A 61 -2.60 -8.08 -2.20
CA PRO A 61 -1.32 -7.47 -1.83
C PRO A 61 -0.70 -8.21 -0.65
N SER A 62 0.62 -8.34 -0.66
CA SER A 62 1.31 -9.17 0.32
C SER A 62 1.65 -8.46 1.61
N LYS A 63 1.62 -7.13 1.62
CA LYS A 63 2.01 -6.33 2.80
C LYS A 63 0.99 -5.22 3.05
N PRO A 64 -0.29 -5.56 3.20
CA PRO A 64 -1.33 -4.54 3.31
C PRO A 64 -1.31 -3.86 4.67
N ILE A 65 -1.84 -2.65 4.70
CA ILE A 65 -2.08 -1.95 5.96
C ILE A 65 -3.58 -1.76 6.13
N GLN A 66 -4.00 -1.58 7.37
CA GLN A 66 -5.42 -1.43 7.66
C GLN A 66 -6.00 -0.25 6.87
N GLY A 67 -7.11 -0.49 6.22
CA GLY A 67 -7.78 0.52 5.40
C GLY A 67 -7.35 0.53 3.95
N GLN A 68 -6.36 -0.28 3.57
CA GLN A 68 -5.90 -0.32 2.20
C GLN A 68 -6.95 -0.94 1.29
N LEU A 69 -7.18 -0.29 0.15
CA LEU A 69 -8.10 -0.83 -0.85
C LEU A 69 -7.36 -1.75 -1.81
N TYR A 70 -8.06 -2.72 -2.33
CA TYR A 70 -7.51 -3.68 -3.27
C TYR A 70 -8.60 -4.09 -4.26
N TYR A 71 -8.33 -3.97 -5.55
CA TYR A 71 -9.29 -4.40 -6.56
C TYR A 71 -8.93 -5.83 -6.99
N ASP A 72 -9.81 -6.78 -6.64
CA ASP A 72 -9.65 -8.18 -7.01
C ASP A 72 -10.05 -8.33 -8.46
N SER A 73 -9.06 -8.43 -9.36
CA SER A 73 -9.32 -8.48 -10.79
C SER A 73 -9.88 -9.83 -11.25
N THR A 74 -9.75 -10.87 -10.43
CA THR A 74 -10.34 -12.17 -10.76
C THR A 74 -11.85 -12.14 -10.59
N ASN A 75 -12.34 -11.50 -9.53
CA ASN A 75 -13.77 -11.46 -9.22
C ASN A 75 -14.39 -10.10 -9.50
N ASN A 76 -13.61 -9.15 -10.02
CA ASN A 76 -14.06 -7.78 -10.33
C ASN A 76 -14.74 -7.14 -9.13
N ARG A 77 -14.05 -7.15 -7.99
CA ARG A 77 -14.61 -6.67 -6.73
C ARG A 77 -13.61 -5.84 -5.96
N LEU A 78 -14.05 -4.69 -5.47
CA LEU A 78 -13.21 -3.86 -4.62
C LEU A 78 -13.29 -4.36 -3.19
N LYS A 79 -12.14 -4.47 -2.54
CA LYS A 79 -12.03 -4.97 -1.18
C LYS A 79 -11.25 -4.01 -0.32
N VAL A 80 -11.42 -4.11 0.99
CA VAL A 80 -10.69 -3.29 1.95
C VAL A 80 -10.08 -4.18 3.03
N TYR A 81 -8.87 -3.86 3.45
CA TYR A 81 -8.16 -4.63 4.45
C TYR A 81 -8.58 -4.16 5.84
N THR A 82 -9.10 -5.08 6.66
CA THR A 82 -9.58 -4.75 7.99
C THR A 82 -8.47 -4.64 9.03
N GLY A 83 -7.30 -5.12 8.68
CA GLY A 83 -6.19 -5.30 9.61
C GLY A 83 -5.84 -6.74 9.78
N THR A 84 -6.72 -7.64 9.37
CA THR A 84 -6.48 -9.08 9.42
C THR A 84 -6.81 -9.77 8.10
N LEU A 85 -7.77 -9.26 7.34
CA LEU A 85 -8.11 -9.86 6.05
C LEU A 85 -8.81 -8.82 5.17
N PHE A 86 -8.91 -9.14 3.88
CA PHE A 86 -9.64 -8.31 2.93
C PHE A 86 -11.10 -8.73 2.89
N VAL A 87 -11.99 -7.73 2.96
CA VAL A 87 -13.43 -7.96 2.87
C VAL A 87 -14.01 -7.06 1.78
N PRO A 88 -15.17 -7.40 1.21
CA PRO A 88 -15.76 -6.56 0.18
C PRO A 88 -15.99 -5.12 0.69
N ALA A 89 -15.55 -4.14 -0.05
CA ALA A 89 -15.68 -2.75 0.37
C ALA A 89 -17.12 -2.28 0.34
N GLY A 90 -17.94 -2.87 -0.53
CA GLY A 90 -19.35 -2.54 -0.61
C GLY A 90 -20.17 -3.15 0.48
N GLY A 91 -19.53 -3.83 1.41
CA GLY A 91 -20.25 -4.50 2.45
C GLY A 91 -20.98 -5.70 1.93
N ASN A 92 -22.04 -6.05 2.59
CA ASN A 92 -22.76 -7.26 2.29
C ASN A 92 -23.89 -6.99 1.32
N VAL A 93 -23.55 -6.70 0.09
CA VAL A 93 -24.54 -6.35 -0.91
C VAL A 93 -25.10 -7.64 -1.50
N PRO A 94 -26.32 -7.97 -1.22
CA PRO A 94 -26.82 -9.29 -1.50
C PRO A 94 -27.23 -9.52 -2.92
N TYR A 95 -27.42 -8.47 -3.70
CA TYR A 95 -27.83 -8.73 -5.02
C TYR A 95 -26.80 -8.35 -5.94
N GLN A 96 -26.94 -8.70 -6.98
CA GLN A 96 -26.10 -8.13 -7.86
C GLN A 96 -26.23 -8.67 -9.11
#